data_ba49b4057b0ff47af92c62abdaca47b9
#
_entry.id   ba49b4057b0ff47af92c62abdaca47b9
#
_cell.length_a   1.000
_cell.length_b   1.000
_cell.length_c   1.000
_cell.angle_alpha   90.00
_cell.angle_beta   90.00
_cell.angle_gamma   90.00
#
_symmetry.space_group_name_H-M   'P 1'
#
loop_
_entity.id
_entity.type
_entity.pdbx_description
1 polymer ?
#
loop_
_entity_poly.entity_id
_entity_poly.type
_entity_poly.pdbx_seq_one_letter_code
_entity_poly.pdbx_strand_id
1 'polypeptide(L)'
;MIHWPFLMIKFFSKGEKTKKDIEGVKERAAKRLSEEELAVFDAHLMMAGDPELAGQIKAMIENDGVNAEYATEQVANQMVEMFESMDNDYFRERAADIKDVTFRLKCNLLGLTIPDLTSIAEDSIIVAHDLTPSDTAQLNEFVKGFATEIGGKTSHSAIMANSLEIPAVVGCPGVCDACKTGDTLALDALDGVVEINPDEATITKYEAKAEAFLKEKEELKVLKNEKSVTKDGHEVELAGNIGGFKDVEGVLTNGGEGVGLFRTEFLYMDSDHFPTEDEQFEAYKQVLEGMQGKKVVVRTLDIGGDKHLSYYEFPQEMNPF
;
A
#
# COMPACT_ATOMS: atom_id res chain seq x y z
N MET A 1 9.10 -26.57 33.83
CA MET A 1 10.08 -25.49 33.61
C MET A 1 10.65 -25.70 32.20
N ILE A 2 10.21 -24.88 31.21
CA ILE A 2 10.78 -24.96 29.84
C ILE A 2 12.17 -24.36 29.90
N HIS A 3 13.16 -25.12 29.44
CA HIS A 3 14.58 -24.75 29.54
C HIS A 3 14.86 -23.57 28.60
N TRP A 4 15.22 -22.40 29.11
CA TRP A 4 15.44 -21.16 28.34
C TRP A 4 16.37 -21.32 27.11
N PRO A 5 17.42 -22.16 27.11
CA PRO A 5 18.22 -22.42 25.91
C PRO A 5 17.38 -22.98 24.74
N PHE A 6 16.36 -23.78 25.03
CA PHE A 6 15.47 -24.30 23.98
C PHE A 6 14.59 -23.19 23.36
N LEU A 7 14.10 -22.26 24.18
CA LEU A 7 13.34 -21.09 23.70
C LEU A 7 14.21 -20.20 22.80
N MET A 8 15.48 -20.00 23.13
CA MET A 8 16.41 -19.24 22.33
C MET A 8 16.74 -19.91 21.00
N ILE A 9 17.00 -21.22 20.99
CA ILE A 9 17.22 -21.98 19.76
C ILE A 9 15.98 -21.89 18.85
N LYS A 10 14.80 -22.05 19.44
CA LYS A 10 13.53 -21.89 18.70
C LYS A 10 13.42 -20.49 18.10
N PHE A 11 13.66 -19.44 18.89
CA PHE A 11 13.57 -18.04 18.43
C PHE A 11 14.49 -17.76 17.26
N PHE A 12 15.78 -18.08 17.37
CA PHE A 12 16.72 -17.84 16.28
C PHE A 12 16.41 -18.65 15.02
N SER A 13 16.07 -19.93 15.18
CA SER A 13 15.68 -20.79 14.04
C SER A 13 14.46 -20.25 13.32
N LYS A 14 13.47 -19.70 14.06
CA LYS A 14 12.25 -19.14 13.49
C LYS A 14 12.49 -17.75 12.90
N GLY A 15 13.40 -16.96 13.45
CA GLY A 15 13.87 -15.71 12.86
C GLY A 15 14.48 -15.92 11.47
N GLU A 16 15.39 -16.89 11.34
CA GLU A 16 15.96 -17.25 10.03
C GLU A 16 14.90 -17.80 9.06
N LYS A 17 13.91 -18.53 9.55
CA LYS A 17 12.78 -18.95 8.72
C LYS A 17 11.99 -17.73 8.24
N THR A 18 11.70 -16.76 9.12
CA THR A 18 10.95 -15.55 8.78
C THR A 18 11.64 -14.77 7.66
N LYS A 19 12.98 -14.61 7.72
CA LYS A 19 13.73 -13.98 6.63
C LYS A 19 13.55 -14.72 5.31
N LYS A 20 13.71 -16.05 5.30
CA LYS A 20 13.50 -16.87 4.10
C LYS A 20 12.09 -16.77 3.54
N ASP A 21 11.08 -16.70 4.41
CA ASP A 21 9.69 -16.54 4.00
C ASP A 21 9.50 -15.18 3.30
N ILE A 22 10.07 -14.08 3.84
CA ILE A 22 10.04 -12.75 3.23
C ILE A 22 10.81 -12.73 1.90
N GLU A 23 12.01 -13.32 1.84
CA GLU A 23 12.78 -13.47 0.60
C GLU A 23 11.98 -14.19 -0.48
N GLY A 24 11.34 -15.29 -0.12
CA GLY A 24 10.51 -16.05 -1.05
C GLY A 24 9.28 -15.28 -1.56
N VAL A 25 8.66 -14.44 -0.71
CA VAL A 25 7.59 -13.54 -1.13
C VAL A 25 8.13 -12.48 -2.10
N LYS A 26 9.26 -11.83 -1.76
CA LYS A 26 9.91 -10.84 -2.62
C LYS A 26 10.25 -11.39 -4.00
N GLU A 27 10.85 -12.60 -4.08
CA GLU A 27 11.20 -13.24 -5.34
C GLU A 27 9.96 -13.50 -6.23
N ARG A 28 8.83 -13.91 -5.64
CA ARG A 28 7.58 -14.10 -6.39
C ARG A 28 6.97 -12.78 -6.84
N ALA A 29 6.96 -11.79 -5.97
CA ALA A 29 6.47 -10.44 -6.25
C ALA A 29 7.30 -9.71 -7.32
N ALA A 30 8.61 -9.97 -7.41
CA ALA A 30 9.53 -9.35 -8.38
C ALA A 30 9.17 -9.58 -9.86
N LYS A 31 8.29 -10.54 -10.14
CA LYS A 31 7.79 -10.76 -11.50
C LYS A 31 6.77 -9.73 -11.97
N ARG A 32 6.23 -8.92 -11.05
CA ARG A 32 5.09 -8.02 -11.31
C ARG A 32 5.29 -6.61 -10.75
N LEU A 33 6.04 -6.50 -9.66
CA LEU A 33 6.26 -5.24 -8.96
C LEU A 33 7.51 -4.54 -9.48
N SER A 34 7.48 -3.22 -9.43
CA SER A 34 8.64 -2.36 -9.68
C SER A 34 9.70 -2.50 -8.56
N GLU A 35 10.91 -2.04 -8.81
CA GLU A 35 11.97 -2.04 -7.78
C GLU A 35 11.58 -1.22 -6.54
N GLU A 36 10.82 -0.14 -6.71
CA GLU A 36 10.34 0.69 -5.61
C GLU A 36 9.31 -0.04 -4.74
N GLU A 37 8.37 -0.74 -5.35
CA GLU A 37 7.39 -1.54 -4.61
C GLU A 37 8.04 -2.74 -3.91
N LEU A 38 9.14 -3.26 -4.44
CA LEU A 38 9.93 -4.31 -3.81
C LEU A 38 10.75 -3.83 -2.62
N ALA A 39 11.01 -2.52 -2.51
CA ALA A 39 11.80 -1.94 -1.41
C ALA A 39 11.15 -2.18 -0.04
N VAL A 40 9.83 -2.35 0.04
CA VAL A 40 9.14 -2.71 1.29
C VAL A 40 9.65 -4.04 1.85
N PHE A 41 9.92 -5.03 0.98
CA PHE A 41 10.46 -6.32 1.42
C PHE A 41 11.91 -6.21 1.88
N ASP A 42 12.71 -5.29 1.31
CA ASP A 42 14.08 -5.03 1.78
C ASP A 42 14.06 -4.40 3.18
N ALA A 43 13.17 -3.48 3.43
CA ALA A 43 12.96 -2.93 4.77
C ALA A 43 12.52 -4.02 5.77
N HIS A 44 11.62 -4.91 5.37
CA HIS A 44 11.19 -6.04 6.20
C HIS A 44 12.35 -7.02 6.48
N LEU A 45 13.21 -7.31 5.49
CA LEU A 45 14.39 -8.16 5.68
C LEU A 45 15.41 -7.53 6.63
N MET A 46 15.66 -6.22 6.50
CA MET A 46 16.52 -5.47 7.43
C MET A 46 15.96 -5.54 8.84
N MET A 47 14.67 -5.33 9.02
CA MET A 47 14.00 -5.37 10.32
C MET A 47 13.99 -6.78 10.93
N ALA A 48 13.72 -7.82 10.14
CA ALA A 48 13.80 -9.22 10.57
C ALA A 48 15.22 -9.64 10.95
N GLY A 49 16.23 -8.91 10.48
CA GLY A 49 17.63 -9.09 10.78
C GLY A 49 18.17 -8.17 11.87
N ASP A 50 17.36 -7.26 12.40
CA ASP A 50 17.79 -6.23 13.32
C ASP A 50 18.29 -6.82 14.65
N PRO A 51 19.58 -6.60 15.00
CA PRO A 51 20.14 -7.07 16.25
C PRO A 51 19.47 -6.45 17.49
N GLU A 52 18.96 -5.22 17.38
CA GLU A 52 18.31 -4.52 18.50
C GLU A 52 16.97 -5.18 18.82
N LEU A 53 16.11 -5.40 17.81
CA LEU A 53 14.85 -6.12 17.96
C LEU A 53 15.08 -7.51 18.56
N ALA A 54 16.02 -8.26 17.99
CA ALA A 54 16.38 -9.58 18.49
C ALA A 54 16.95 -9.55 19.93
N GLY A 55 17.73 -8.52 20.24
CA GLY A 55 18.32 -8.31 21.57
C GLY A 55 17.28 -8.03 22.64
N GLN A 56 16.30 -7.17 22.34
CA GLN A 56 15.20 -6.85 23.26
C GLN A 56 14.31 -8.07 23.53
N ILE A 57 13.93 -8.81 22.48
CA ILE A 57 13.14 -10.05 22.64
C ILE A 57 13.91 -11.06 23.48
N LYS A 58 15.22 -11.25 23.21
CA LYS A 58 16.09 -12.12 23.98
C LYS A 58 16.15 -11.71 25.45
N ALA A 59 16.36 -10.43 25.74
CA ALA A 59 16.44 -9.91 27.09
C ALA A 59 15.15 -10.17 27.89
N MET A 60 13.99 -10.00 27.25
CA MET A 60 12.69 -10.28 27.86
C MET A 60 12.51 -11.79 28.19
N ILE A 61 12.91 -12.68 27.26
CA ILE A 61 12.90 -14.13 27.50
C ILE A 61 13.79 -14.50 28.70
N GLU A 62 14.99 -13.92 28.77
CA GLU A 62 15.99 -14.24 29.81
C GLU A 62 15.63 -13.67 31.17
N ASN A 63 15.18 -12.40 31.21
CA ASN A 63 14.95 -11.68 32.47
C ASN A 63 13.56 -11.98 33.06
N ASP A 64 12.54 -12.07 32.22
CA ASP A 64 11.16 -12.20 32.66
C ASP A 64 10.65 -13.65 32.62
N GLY A 65 11.43 -14.57 32.03
CA GLY A 65 11.11 -15.99 31.96
C GLY A 65 9.89 -16.32 31.12
N VAL A 66 9.56 -15.46 30.15
CA VAL A 66 8.40 -15.61 29.25
C VAL A 66 8.77 -16.44 28.02
N ASN A 67 7.76 -16.88 27.25
CA ASN A 67 7.98 -17.57 25.99
C ASN A 67 8.35 -16.58 24.87
N ALA A 68 8.90 -17.09 23.77
CA ALA A 68 9.36 -16.27 22.67
C ALA A 68 8.23 -15.55 21.93
N GLU A 69 7.06 -16.16 21.83
CA GLU A 69 5.87 -15.62 21.21
C GLU A 69 5.37 -14.37 21.95
N TYR A 70 5.28 -14.46 23.28
CA TYR A 70 4.87 -13.35 24.14
C TYR A 70 5.92 -12.23 24.13
N ALA A 71 7.20 -12.58 24.26
CA ALA A 71 8.28 -11.60 24.21
C ALA A 71 8.27 -10.82 22.87
N THR A 72 8.09 -11.53 21.75
CA THR A 72 7.98 -10.90 20.42
C THR A 72 6.82 -9.91 20.36
N GLU A 73 5.65 -10.30 20.87
CA GLU A 73 4.47 -9.43 20.87
C GLU A 73 4.64 -8.19 21.76
N GLN A 74 5.21 -8.35 22.95
CA GLN A 74 5.41 -7.22 23.86
C GLN A 74 6.43 -6.21 23.31
N VAL A 75 7.56 -6.69 22.79
CA VAL A 75 8.58 -5.83 22.19
C VAL A 75 8.03 -5.13 20.94
N ALA A 76 7.30 -5.86 20.09
CA ALA A 76 6.65 -5.28 18.92
C ALA A 76 5.68 -4.16 19.32
N ASN A 77 4.81 -4.38 20.28
CA ASN A 77 3.84 -3.39 20.75
C ASN A 77 4.54 -2.13 21.30
N GLN A 78 5.59 -2.30 22.09
CA GLN A 78 6.38 -1.17 22.61
C GLN A 78 7.02 -0.35 21.49
N MET A 79 7.59 -1.00 20.48
CA MET A 79 8.18 -0.31 19.33
C MET A 79 7.10 0.40 18.50
N VAL A 80 5.97 -0.25 18.24
CA VAL A 80 4.84 0.32 17.52
C VAL A 80 4.30 1.56 18.23
N GLU A 81 4.04 1.48 19.54
CA GLU A 81 3.58 2.62 20.33
C GLU A 81 4.57 3.78 20.30
N MET A 82 5.88 3.48 20.35
CA MET A 82 6.93 4.49 20.23
C MET A 82 6.88 5.19 18.86
N PHE A 83 6.81 4.44 17.76
CA PHE A 83 6.78 5.02 16.42
C PHE A 83 5.46 5.74 16.11
N GLU A 84 4.33 5.21 16.56
CA GLU A 84 3.02 5.86 16.39
C GLU A 84 2.89 7.16 17.23
N SER A 85 3.65 7.28 18.33
CA SER A 85 3.70 8.51 19.13
C SER A 85 4.52 9.64 18.50
N MET A 86 5.34 9.31 17.49
CA MET A 86 6.13 10.31 16.77
C MET A 86 5.23 11.05 15.76
N ASP A 87 5.30 12.38 15.75
CA ASP A 87 4.52 13.20 14.81
C ASP A 87 5.22 13.27 13.44
N ASN A 88 5.35 12.12 12.80
CA ASN A 88 5.98 11.97 11.50
C ASN A 88 5.42 10.75 10.78
N ASP A 89 4.91 10.94 9.55
CA ASP A 89 4.29 9.86 8.75
C ASP A 89 5.27 8.74 8.41
N TYR A 90 6.53 9.05 8.18
CA TYR A 90 7.58 8.05 7.96
C TYR A 90 7.69 7.04 9.12
N PHE A 91 7.65 7.51 10.36
CA PHE A 91 7.69 6.61 11.52
C PHE A 91 6.38 5.83 11.69
N ARG A 92 5.24 6.40 11.32
CA ARG A 92 3.95 5.67 11.31
C ARG A 92 3.93 4.53 10.29
N GLU A 93 4.51 4.74 9.10
CA GLU A 93 4.69 3.67 8.12
C GLU A 93 5.61 2.57 8.66
N ARG A 94 6.70 2.94 9.32
CA ARG A 94 7.59 1.96 9.97
C ARG A 94 6.90 1.15 11.08
N ALA A 95 5.92 1.73 11.77
CA ALA A 95 5.11 0.99 12.74
C ALA A 95 4.33 -0.15 12.06
N ALA A 96 3.80 0.08 10.85
CA ALA A 96 3.13 -0.96 10.06
C ALA A 96 4.08 -2.08 9.65
N ASP A 97 5.30 -1.75 9.21
CA ASP A 97 6.35 -2.73 8.87
C ASP A 97 6.73 -3.59 10.08
N ILE A 98 6.88 -2.98 11.28
CA ILE A 98 7.15 -3.72 12.52
C ILE A 98 6.03 -4.71 12.82
N LYS A 99 4.78 -4.29 12.67
CA LYS A 99 3.61 -5.16 12.87
C LYS A 99 3.66 -6.37 11.93
N ASP A 100 3.94 -6.16 10.64
CA ASP A 100 3.98 -7.23 9.64
C ASP A 100 5.12 -8.22 9.93
N VAL A 101 6.35 -7.74 10.09
CA VAL A 101 7.53 -8.60 10.34
C VAL A 101 7.37 -9.40 11.63
N THR A 102 6.93 -8.75 12.71
CA THR A 102 6.76 -9.43 14.01
C THR A 102 5.56 -10.36 14.02
N PHE A 103 4.49 -10.07 13.27
CA PHE A 103 3.39 -11.01 13.05
C PHE A 103 3.87 -12.29 12.34
N ARG A 104 4.67 -12.16 11.28
CA ARG A 104 5.28 -13.30 10.57
C ARG A 104 6.17 -14.13 11.48
N LEU A 105 7.00 -13.46 12.28
CA LEU A 105 7.86 -14.13 13.27
C LEU A 105 7.02 -14.88 14.30
N LYS A 106 5.95 -14.26 14.82
CA LYS A 106 5.02 -14.88 15.78
C LYS A 106 4.31 -16.09 15.18
N CYS A 107 3.83 -16.00 13.95
CA CYS A 107 3.24 -17.15 13.25
C CYS A 107 4.25 -18.30 13.11
N ASN A 108 5.49 -18.01 12.72
CA ASN A 108 6.53 -19.02 12.64
C ASN A 108 6.87 -19.65 14.00
N LEU A 109 6.89 -18.87 15.08
CA LEU A 109 7.08 -19.36 16.44
C LEU A 109 5.95 -20.31 16.88
N LEU A 110 4.70 -19.94 16.55
CA LEU A 110 3.51 -20.76 16.84
C LEU A 110 3.35 -21.96 15.91
N GLY A 111 4.10 -22.01 14.80
CA GLY A 111 3.96 -23.05 13.79
C GLY A 111 2.72 -22.87 12.91
N LEU A 112 2.18 -21.66 12.84
CA LEU A 112 1.07 -21.30 11.97
C LEU A 112 1.59 -21.03 10.57
N THR A 113 0.76 -21.36 9.58
CA THR A 113 1.05 -21.05 8.17
C THR A 113 0.36 -19.73 7.80
N ILE A 114 1.12 -18.79 7.27
CA ILE A 114 0.57 -17.57 6.69
C ILE A 114 0.12 -17.92 5.26
N PRO A 115 -1.12 -17.58 4.86
CA PRO A 115 -1.57 -17.79 3.50
C PRO A 115 -0.65 -17.08 2.50
N ASP A 116 -0.28 -17.78 1.43
CA ASP A 116 0.48 -17.20 0.33
C ASP A 116 -0.49 -16.71 -0.74
N LEU A 117 -0.74 -15.39 -0.77
CA LEU A 117 -1.68 -14.77 -1.70
C LEU A 117 -1.21 -14.89 -3.17
N THR A 118 0.10 -15.09 -3.40
CA THR A 118 0.62 -15.33 -4.74
C THR A 118 0.20 -16.68 -5.32
N SER A 119 -0.24 -17.62 -4.47
CA SER A 119 -0.68 -18.97 -4.85
C SER A 119 -2.15 -19.04 -5.30
N ILE A 120 -2.89 -17.93 -5.21
CA ILE A 120 -4.29 -17.87 -5.68
C ILE A 120 -4.30 -18.10 -7.20
N ALA A 121 -5.02 -19.12 -7.66
CA ALA A 121 -5.09 -19.55 -9.05
C ALA A 121 -6.51 -19.56 -9.63
N GLU A 122 -7.49 -19.11 -8.85
CA GLU A 122 -8.90 -19.03 -9.22
C GLU A 122 -9.46 -17.68 -8.82
N ASP A 123 -10.42 -17.16 -9.57
CA ASP A 123 -11.09 -15.89 -9.27
C ASP A 123 -11.64 -15.91 -7.86
N SER A 124 -11.11 -15.00 -7.03
CA SER A 124 -11.35 -15.01 -5.58
C SER A 124 -11.53 -13.62 -5.02
N ILE A 125 -12.33 -13.51 -3.96
CA ILE A 125 -12.44 -12.34 -3.11
C ILE A 125 -11.74 -12.65 -1.79
N ILE A 126 -10.80 -11.79 -1.38
CA ILE A 126 -10.09 -11.93 -0.12
C ILE A 126 -10.92 -11.32 1.01
N VAL A 127 -11.05 -12.06 2.11
CA VAL A 127 -11.63 -11.53 3.35
C VAL A 127 -10.59 -11.64 4.45
N ALA A 128 -10.29 -10.51 5.07
CA ALA A 128 -9.26 -10.43 6.10
C ALA A 128 -9.64 -9.43 7.21
N HIS A 129 -8.99 -9.56 8.36
CA HIS A 129 -9.11 -8.54 9.40
C HIS A 129 -8.51 -7.21 8.92
N ASP A 130 -7.33 -7.27 8.30
CA ASP A 130 -6.64 -6.18 7.63
C ASP A 130 -5.76 -6.76 6.52
N LEU A 131 -5.32 -5.91 5.58
CA LEU A 131 -4.31 -6.25 4.58
C LEU A 131 -3.11 -5.31 4.73
N THR A 132 -1.97 -5.92 5.03
CA THR A 132 -0.70 -5.21 5.15
C THR A 132 -0.15 -4.80 3.78
N PRO A 133 0.84 -3.88 3.71
CA PRO A 133 1.53 -3.56 2.47
C PRO A 133 2.11 -4.80 1.79
N SER A 134 2.67 -5.74 2.55
CA SER A 134 3.21 -6.97 1.97
C SER A 134 2.14 -7.95 1.49
N ASP A 135 0.93 -7.89 2.03
CA ASP A 135 -0.20 -8.69 1.54
C ASP A 135 -0.72 -8.12 0.22
N THR A 136 -0.92 -6.81 0.16
CA THR A 136 -1.40 -6.14 -1.06
C THR A 136 -0.42 -6.26 -2.22
N ALA A 137 0.89 -6.26 -1.95
CA ALA A 137 1.92 -6.50 -2.95
C ALA A 137 1.91 -7.93 -3.52
N GLN A 138 1.26 -8.88 -2.86
CA GLN A 138 1.10 -10.27 -3.33
C GLN A 138 -0.16 -10.49 -4.17
N LEU A 139 -1.08 -9.54 -4.25
CA LEU A 139 -2.33 -9.69 -5.00
C LEU A 139 -2.04 -9.90 -6.49
N ASN A 140 -2.78 -10.82 -7.09
CA ASN A 140 -2.61 -11.21 -8.48
C ASN A 140 -3.92 -11.03 -9.28
N GLU A 141 -3.89 -11.33 -10.58
CA GLU A 141 -5.03 -11.17 -11.49
C GLU A 141 -6.27 -12.01 -11.13
N PHE A 142 -6.11 -13.02 -10.29
CA PHE A 142 -7.23 -13.84 -9.80
C PHE A 142 -7.92 -13.19 -8.59
N VAL A 143 -7.30 -12.19 -7.95
CA VAL A 143 -7.95 -11.45 -6.88
C VAL A 143 -8.89 -10.42 -7.49
N LYS A 144 -10.20 -10.66 -7.40
CA LYS A 144 -11.24 -9.80 -7.99
C LYS A 144 -11.75 -8.72 -7.03
N GLY A 145 -11.34 -8.77 -5.78
CA GLY A 145 -11.68 -7.78 -4.77
C GLY A 145 -11.32 -8.25 -3.38
N PHE A 146 -11.51 -7.38 -2.40
CA PHE A 146 -11.33 -7.78 -1.01
C PHE A 146 -12.27 -7.04 -0.05
N ALA A 147 -12.49 -7.64 1.11
CA ALA A 147 -13.20 -7.03 2.23
C ALA A 147 -12.35 -7.12 3.50
N THR A 148 -12.24 -6.01 4.26
CA THR A 148 -11.51 -5.99 5.53
C THR A 148 -12.37 -5.53 6.68
N GLU A 149 -12.16 -6.10 7.90
CA GLU A 149 -12.88 -5.71 9.10
C GLU A 149 -12.55 -4.30 9.56
N ILE A 150 -11.29 -3.91 9.41
CA ILE A 150 -10.80 -2.58 9.76
C ILE A 150 -10.37 -1.80 8.51
N GLY A 151 -10.11 -0.54 8.69
CA GLY A 151 -9.70 0.36 7.63
C GLY A 151 -10.74 1.44 7.32
N GLY A 152 -10.32 2.43 6.60
CA GLY A 152 -11.13 3.55 6.13
C GLY A 152 -10.71 3.97 4.72
N LYS A 153 -11.35 5.00 4.17
CA LYS A 153 -11.08 5.50 2.81
C LYS A 153 -9.62 5.90 2.55
N THR A 154 -8.90 6.22 3.61
CA THR A 154 -7.48 6.62 3.58
C THR A 154 -6.54 5.52 4.07
N SER A 155 -7.03 4.31 4.35
CA SER A 155 -6.18 3.18 4.72
C SER A 155 -5.32 2.74 3.55
N HIS A 156 -4.16 2.15 3.85
CA HIS A 156 -3.26 1.60 2.83
C HIS A 156 -3.97 0.63 1.88
N SER A 157 -4.77 -0.29 2.41
CA SER A 157 -5.56 -1.25 1.62
C SER A 157 -6.54 -0.56 0.67
N ALA A 158 -7.22 0.53 1.09
CA ALA A 158 -8.12 1.28 0.24
C ALA A 158 -7.39 2.03 -0.89
N ILE A 159 -6.24 2.63 -0.58
CA ILE A 159 -5.38 3.30 -1.57
C ILE A 159 -4.88 2.29 -2.61
N MET A 160 -4.41 1.12 -2.15
CA MET A 160 -3.94 0.06 -3.06
C MET A 160 -5.06 -0.52 -3.93
N ALA A 161 -6.28 -0.69 -3.39
CA ALA A 161 -7.43 -1.11 -4.19
C ALA A 161 -7.70 -0.15 -5.36
N ASN A 162 -7.63 1.16 -5.09
CA ASN A 162 -7.77 2.18 -6.13
C ASN A 162 -6.66 2.10 -7.18
N SER A 163 -5.40 1.92 -6.77
CA SER A 163 -4.26 1.78 -7.69
C SER A 163 -4.35 0.52 -8.55
N LEU A 164 -4.82 -0.58 -7.97
CA LEU A 164 -5.01 -1.86 -8.67
C LEU A 164 -6.32 -1.93 -9.46
N GLU A 165 -7.18 -0.91 -9.33
CA GLU A 165 -8.53 -0.85 -9.92
C GLU A 165 -9.41 -2.06 -9.58
N ILE A 166 -9.27 -2.61 -8.36
CA ILE A 166 -10.09 -3.72 -7.87
C ILE A 166 -11.11 -3.26 -6.84
N PRO A 167 -12.33 -3.83 -6.81
CA PRO A 167 -13.34 -3.53 -5.80
C PRO A 167 -12.84 -3.84 -4.38
N ALA A 168 -13.02 -2.90 -3.44
CA ALA A 168 -12.72 -3.13 -2.04
C ALA A 168 -13.78 -2.54 -1.11
N VAL A 169 -14.12 -3.27 -0.07
CA VAL A 169 -14.97 -2.79 1.02
C VAL A 169 -14.17 -2.90 2.31
N VAL A 170 -13.86 -1.77 2.92
CA VAL A 170 -13.09 -1.70 4.16
C VAL A 170 -13.96 -1.27 5.33
N GLY A 171 -13.61 -1.69 6.55
CA GLY A 171 -14.40 -1.37 7.73
C GLY A 171 -15.70 -2.18 7.81
N CYS A 172 -15.66 -3.48 7.53
CA CYS A 172 -16.75 -4.44 7.64
C CYS A 172 -16.62 -5.30 8.92
N PRO A 173 -17.01 -4.83 10.10
CA PRO A 173 -16.81 -5.59 11.35
C PRO A 173 -17.52 -6.93 11.31
N GLY A 174 -16.82 -8.00 11.70
CA GLY A 174 -17.37 -9.36 11.78
C GLY A 174 -17.45 -10.11 10.45
N VAL A 175 -16.92 -9.56 9.35
CA VAL A 175 -16.94 -10.23 8.05
C VAL A 175 -16.11 -11.52 8.05
N CYS A 176 -15.02 -11.57 8.81
CA CYS A 176 -14.20 -12.77 8.96
C CYS A 176 -14.90 -13.91 9.70
N ASP A 177 -15.75 -13.58 10.67
CA ASP A 177 -16.54 -14.58 11.40
C ASP A 177 -17.77 -15.06 10.62
N ALA A 178 -18.29 -14.20 9.74
CA ALA A 178 -19.50 -14.45 8.98
C ALA A 178 -19.27 -15.33 7.73
N CYS A 179 -18.05 -15.40 7.20
CA CYS A 179 -17.74 -16.18 5.99
C CYS A 179 -16.62 -17.21 6.24
N LYS A 180 -16.52 -18.16 5.32
CA LYS A 180 -15.49 -19.21 5.33
C LYS A 180 -14.87 -19.33 3.93
N THR A 181 -13.63 -19.80 3.90
CA THR A 181 -12.99 -20.13 2.63
C THR A 181 -13.85 -21.12 1.84
N GLY A 182 -14.15 -20.78 0.60
CA GLY A 182 -15.03 -21.53 -0.30
C GLY A 182 -16.46 -20.99 -0.36
N ASP A 183 -16.83 -20.02 0.47
CA ASP A 183 -18.10 -19.31 0.32
C ASP A 183 -18.10 -18.43 -0.94
N THR A 184 -19.27 -18.26 -1.55
CA THR A 184 -19.47 -17.31 -2.64
C THR A 184 -19.75 -15.91 -2.07
N LEU A 185 -19.06 -14.90 -2.56
CA LEU A 185 -19.30 -13.51 -2.14
C LEU A 185 -19.68 -12.62 -3.33
N ALA A 186 -20.61 -11.70 -3.10
CA ALA A 186 -20.84 -10.56 -3.96
C ALA A 186 -20.38 -9.28 -3.25
N LEU A 187 -19.49 -8.52 -3.89
CA LEU A 187 -18.88 -7.33 -3.32
C LEU A 187 -19.20 -6.12 -4.19
N ASP A 188 -19.82 -5.12 -3.60
CA ASP A 188 -20.15 -3.84 -4.23
C ASP A 188 -19.41 -2.71 -3.53
N ALA A 189 -18.30 -2.29 -4.12
CA ALA A 189 -17.47 -1.22 -3.59
C ALA A 189 -18.09 0.18 -3.72
N LEU A 190 -19.07 0.37 -4.63
CA LEU A 190 -19.76 1.64 -4.81
C LEU A 190 -20.75 1.89 -3.67
N ASP A 191 -21.51 0.85 -3.32
CA ASP A 191 -22.51 0.92 -2.25
C ASP A 191 -21.95 0.47 -0.88
N GLY A 192 -20.73 -0.05 -0.83
CA GLY A 192 -20.07 -0.53 0.40
C GLY A 192 -20.75 -1.78 0.97
N VAL A 193 -21.16 -2.71 0.11
CA VAL A 193 -21.94 -3.92 0.49
C VAL A 193 -21.12 -5.18 0.22
N VAL A 194 -21.16 -6.12 1.16
CA VAL A 194 -20.65 -7.49 1.01
C VAL A 194 -21.77 -8.45 1.34
N GLU A 195 -22.19 -9.26 0.37
CA GLU A 195 -23.19 -10.32 0.54
C GLU A 195 -22.50 -11.69 0.52
N ILE A 196 -22.79 -12.50 1.52
CA ILE A 196 -22.19 -13.84 1.70
C ILE A 196 -23.21 -14.88 1.28
N ASN A 197 -22.80 -15.80 0.40
CA ASN A 197 -23.64 -16.85 -0.17
C ASN A 197 -24.96 -16.28 -0.74
N PRO A 198 -24.88 -15.24 -1.64
CA PRO A 198 -26.04 -14.64 -2.26
C PRO A 198 -26.83 -15.67 -3.07
N ASP A 199 -28.14 -15.49 -3.18
CA ASP A 199 -28.95 -16.31 -4.05
C ASP A 199 -28.72 -16.00 -5.55
N GLU A 200 -29.22 -16.84 -6.43
CA GLU A 200 -29.01 -16.74 -7.88
C GLU A 200 -29.54 -15.41 -8.47
N ALA A 201 -30.63 -14.89 -7.91
CA ALA A 201 -31.20 -13.61 -8.33
C ALA A 201 -30.28 -12.43 -7.95
N THR A 202 -29.70 -12.49 -6.77
CA THR A 202 -28.74 -11.49 -6.27
C THR A 202 -27.43 -11.55 -7.07
N ILE A 203 -26.91 -12.75 -7.38
CA ILE A 203 -25.74 -12.90 -8.24
C ILE A 203 -25.99 -12.24 -9.60
N THR A 204 -27.09 -12.58 -10.26
CA THR A 204 -27.46 -12.01 -11.57
C THR A 204 -27.57 -10.47 -11.51
N LYS A 205 -28.09 -9.92 -10.41
CA LYS A 205 -28.16 -8.46 -10.21
C LYS A 205 -26.77 -7.82 -10.16
N TYR A 206 -25.83 -8.40 -9.42
CA TYR A 206 -24.46 -7.87 -9.30
C TYR A 206 -23.66 -8.06 -10.58
N GLU A 207 -23.84 -9.17 -11.29
CA GLU A 207 -23.24 -9.38 -12.62
C GLU A 207 -23.71 -8.32 -13.62
N ALA A 208 -25.02 -8.05 -13.67
CA ALA A 208 -25.57 -6.99 -14.52
C ALA A 208 -25.03 -5.59 -14.14
N LYS A 209 -24.85 -5.32 -12.84
CA LYS A 209 -24.27 -4.06 -12.36
C LYS A 209 -22.81 -3.94 -12.78
N ALA A 210 -22.03 -5.01 -12.65
CA ALA A 210 -20.61 -5.06 -13.07
C ALA A 210 -20.48 -4.87 -14.59
N GLU A 211 -21.33 -5.53 -15.38
CA GLU A 211 -21.34 -5.36 -16.84
C GLU A 211 -21.68 -3.92 -17.26
N ALA A 212 -22.68 -3.32 -16.60
CA ALA A 212 -23.06 -1.94 -16.86
C ALA A 212 -21.90 -0.96 -16.54
N PHE A 213 -21.22 -1.17 -15.41
CA PHE A 213 -20.06 -0.37 -15.02
C PHE A 213 -18.89 -0.50 -16.02
N LEU A 214 -18.56 -1.74 -16.43
CA LEU A 214 -17.52 -1.97 -17.43
C LEU A 214 -17.88 -1.33 -18.79
N LYS A 215 -19.13 -1.43 -19.18
CA LYS A 215 -19.61 -0.80 -20.42
C LYS A 215 -19.51 0.72 -20.36
N GLU A 216 -19.93 1.34 -19.27
CA GLU A 216 -19.77 2.78 -19.06
C GLU A 216 -18.28 3.20 -19.11
N LYS A 217 -17.39 2.43 -18.45
CA LYS A 217 -15.95 2.66 -18.49
C LYS A 217 -15.39 2.59 -19.93
N GLU A 218 -15.84 1.62 -20.74
CA GLU A 218 -15.44 1.52 -22.15
C GLU A 218 -16.01 2.68 -23.01
N GLU A 219 -17.25 3.07 -22.77
CA GLU A 219 -17.86 4.23 -23.45
C GLU A 219 -17.09 5.53 -23.15
N LEU A 220 -16.63 5.70 -21.90
CA LEU A 220 -15.83 6.85 -21.50
C LEU A 220 -14.43 6.87 -22.19
N LYS A 221 -13.85 5.71 -22.49
CA LYS A 221 -12.56 5.63 -23.20
C LYS A 221 -12.61 6.24 -24.60
N VAL A 222 -13.77 6.26 -25.25
CA VAL A 222 -13.95 6.90 -26.57
C VAL A 222 -13.74 8.41 -26.46
N LEU A 223 -14.13 9.00 -25.33
CA LEU A 223 -14.03 10.46 -25.11
C LEU A 223 -12.60 10.97 -25.01
N LYS A 224 -11.61 10.10 -24.75
CA LYS A 224 -10.21 10.52 -24.61
C LYS A 224 -9.62 11.25 -25.83
N ASN A 225 -10.20 11.02 -27.00
CA ASN A 225 -9.75 11.64 -28.26
C ASN A 225 -10.68 12.78 -28.70
N GLU A 226 -11.75 13.05 -27.97
CA GLU A 226 -12.66 14.13 -28.26
C GLU A 226 -12.16 15.44 -27.66
N LYS A 227 -12.49 16.55 -28.33
CA LYS A 227 -12.19 17.87 -27.78
C LYS A 227 -13.08 18.16 -26.58
N SER A 228 -12.48 18.72 -25.54
CA SER A 228 -13.21 19.14 -24.35
C SER A 228 -13.92 20.47 -24.64
N VAL A 229 -15.23 20.39 -24.85
CA VAL A 229 -16.06 21.54 -25.22
C VAL A 229 -17.26 21.63 -24.28
N THR A 230 -17.52 22.82 -23.77
CA THR A 230 -18.73 23.09 -22.97
C THR A 230 -20.00 23.05 -23.84
N LYS A 231 -21.17 22.95 -23.22
CA LYS A 231 -22.46 22.89 -23.95
C LYS A 231 -22.76 24.11 -24.83
N ASP A 232 -22.14 25.24 -24.53
CA ASP A 232 -22.23 26.49 -25.30
C ASP A 232 -21.12 26.62 -26.36
N GLY A 233 -20.28 25.58 -26.53
CA GLY A 233 -19.28 25.52 -27.59
C GLY A 233 -17.91 26.10 -27.22
N HIS A 234 -17.67 26.43 -25.95
CA HIS A 234 -16.37 26.90 -25.51
C HIS A 234 -15.39 25.72 -25.33
N GLU A 235 -14.21 25.79 -25.97
CA GLU A 235 -13.17 24.78 -25.89
C GLU A 235 -12.35 24.98 -24.58
N VAL A 236 -12.15 23.91 -23.81
CA VAL A 236 -11.44 23.90 -22.53
C VAL A 236 -10.26 22.94 -22.63
N GLU A 237 -9.08 23.38 -22.20
CA GLU A 237 -7.89 22.52 -22.12
C GLU A 237 -7.99 21.57 -20.92
N LEU A 238 -7.97 20.26 -21.14
CA LEU A 238 -7.88 19.25 -20.08
C LEU A 238 -6.41 18.90 -19.82
N ALA A 239 -5.94 19.27 -18.63
CA ALA A 239 -4.57 19.06 -18.22
C ALA A 239 -4.49 18.24 -16.91
N GLY A 240 -3.50 17.34 -16.85
CA GLY A 240 -3.28 16.51 -15.67
C GLY A 240 -2.54 17.23 -14.54
N ASN A 241 -2.79 16.82 -13.31
CA ASN A 241 -1.93 17.11 -12.17
C ASN A 241 -1.00 15.93 -11.96
N ILE A 242 0.30 16.18 -11.88
CA ILE A 242 1.32 15.13 -11.69
C ILE A 242 2.24 15.42 -10.52
N GLY A 243 2.76 14.36 -9.89
CA GLY A 243 3.83 14.41 -8.89
C GLY A 243 5.21 14.14 -9.49
N GLY A 244 5.27 13.42 -10.62
CA GLY A 244 6.52 13.07 -11.28
C GLY A 244 6.35 12.43 -12.65
N PHE A 245 7.45 11.92 -13.21
CA PHE A 245 7.46 11.31 -14.53
C PHE A 245 6.54 10.08 -14.66
N LYS A 246 6.35 9.32 -13.59
CA LYS A 246 5.47 8.13 -13.57
C LYS A 246 4.03 8.44 -13.97
N ASP A 247 3.55 9.64 -13.69
CA ASP A 247 2.17 10.05 -13.96
C ASP A 247 1.96 10.45 -15.44
N VAL A 248 3.04 10.70 -16.18
CA VAL A 248 3.00 11.19 -17.58
C VAL A 248 2.27 10.22 -18.50
N GLU A 249 2.53 8.92 -18.35
CA GLU A 249 1.85 7.88 -19.14
C GLU A 249 0.34 7.89 -18.89
N GLY A 250 -0.07 8.04 -17.63
CA GLY A 250 -1.48 8.15 -17.25
C GLY A 250 -2.17 9.37 -17.89
N VAL A 251 -1.51 10.52 -17.89
CA VAL A 251 -2.02 11.74 -18.55
C VAL A 251 -2.24 11.50 -20.04
N LEU A 252 -1.23 10.96 -20.73
CA LEU A 252 -1.30 10.70 -22.18
C LEU A 252 -2.33 9.63 -22.54
N THR A 253 -2.36 8.54 -21.78
CA THR A 253 -3.28 7.41 -22.00
C THR A 253 -4.74 7.83 -21.84
N ASN A 254 -5.03 8.76 -20.94
CA ASN A 254 -6.37 9.27 -20.71
C ASN A 254 -6.72 10.52 -21.55
N GLY A 255 -5.92 10.86 -22.56
CA GLY A 255 -6.22 11.95 -23.49
C GLY A 255 -5.92 13.34 -22.94
N GLY A 256 -5.08 13.45 -21.90
CA GLY A 256 -4.66 14.75 -21.37
C GLY A 256 -3.93 15.59 -22.42
N GLU A 257 -4.31 16.87 -22.50
CA GLU A 257 -3.78 17.82 -23.49
C GLU A 257 -2.48 18.47 -23.02
N GLY A 258 -2.16 18.34 -21.73
CA GLY A 258 -0.96 18.87 -21.11
C GLY A 258 -0.86 18.51 -19.64
N VAL A 259 0.14 19.07 -18.98
CA VAL A 259 0.26 19.07 -17.51
C VAL A 259 -0.07 20.47 -17.01
N GLY A 260 -1.17 20.59 -16.29
CA GLY A 260 -1.64 21.83 -15.69
C GLY A 260 -0.92 22.17 -14.40
N LEU A 261 -0.40 21.16 -13.71
CA LEU A 261 0.39 21.32 -12.50
C LEU A 261 1.34 20.13 -12.31
N PHE A 262 2.64 20.39 -12.47
CA PHE A 262 3.69 19.49 -12.00
C PHE A 262 4.10 19.93 -10.59
N ARG A 263 3.76 19.11 -9.60
CA ARG A 263 4.02 19.36 -8.18
C ARG A 263 5.43 18.93 -7.82
N THR A 264 6.39 19.83 -7.96
CA THR A 264 7.81 19.53 -7.78
C THR A 264 8.20 19.34 -6.31
N GLU A 265 7.33 19.67 -5.38
CA GLU A 265 7.54 19.42 -3.95
C GLU A 265 7.78 17.94 -3.63
N PHE A 266 7.25 17.01 -4.42
CA PHE A 266 7.54 15.57 -4.26
C PHE A 266 9.03 15.25 -4.43
N LEU A 267 9.76 15.98 -5.28
CA LEU A 267 11.22 15.81 -5.40
C LEU A 267 11.95 16.09 -4.09
N TYR A 268 11.37 16.92 -3.25
CA TYR A 268 11.92 17.30 -1.95
C TYR A 268 11.42 16.38 -0.85
N MET A 269 10.14 16.00 -0.88
CA MET A 269 9.51 15.17 0.16
C MET A 269 10.00 13.72 0.10
N ASP A 270 10.28 13.20 -1.11
CA ASP A 270 10.76 11.84 -1.34
C ASP A 270 12.31 11.74 -1.25
N SER A 271 13.00 12.80 -0.81
CA SER A 271 14.45 12.87 -0.66
C SER A 271 14.86 12.99 0.80
N ASP A 272 16.10 12.69 1.11
CA ASP A 272 16.75 12.91 2.41
C ASP A 272 17.62 14.19 2.45
N HIS A 273 17.64 14.94 1.34
CA HIS A 273 18.37 16.19 1.17
C HIS A 273 17.65 17.13 0.20
N PHE A 274 18.05 18.39 0.16
CA PHE A 274 17.55 19.31 -0.86
C PHE A 274 18.01 18.88 -2.24
N PRO A 275 17.08 18.63 -3.21
CA PRO A 275 17.43 18.27 -4.56
C PRO A 275 18.38 19.29 -5.19
N THR A 276 19.47 18.80 -5.75
CA THR A 276 20.45 19.61 -6.50
C THR A 276 19.83 20.14 -7.78
N GLU A 277 20.50 21.13 -8.40
CA GLU A 277 20.08 21.65 -9.72
C GLU A 277 20.03 20.52 -10.79
N ASP A 278 20.99 19.60 -10.76
CA ASP A 278 21.06 18.50 -11.71
C ASP A 278 19.91 17.50 -11.51
N GLU A 279 19.57 17.16 -10.28
CA GLU A 279 18.43 16.27 -9.95
C GLU A 279 17.11 16.90 -10.38
N GLN A 280 16.89 18.17 -10.11
CA GLN A 280 15.72 18.90 -10.57
C GLN A 280 15.68 18.99 -12.10
N PHE A 281 16.81 19.27 -12.73
CA PHE A 281 16.91 19.33 -14.20
C PHE A 281 16.52 18.00 -14.85
N GLU A 282 17.06 16.88 -14.37
CA GLU A 282 16.74 15.56 -14.93
C GLU A 282 15.26 15.20 -14.72
N ALA A 283 14.68 15.50 -13.55
CA ALA A 283 13.27 15.27 -13.28
C ALA A 283 12.36 16.10 -14.22
N TYR A 284 12.67 17.39 -14.41
CA TYR A 284 11.90 18.27 -15.30
C TYR A 284 12.05 17.84 -16.76
N LYS A 285 13.26 17.50 -17.17
CA LYS A 285 13.56 17.03 -18.54
C LYS A 285 12.76 15.76 -18.87
N GLN A 286 12.76 14.77 -17.99
CA GLN A 286 12.00 13.53 -18.20
C GLN A 286 10.51 13.81 -18.41
N VAL A 287 9.91 14.67 -17.60
CA VAL A 287 8.50 15.05 -17.73
C VAL A 287 8.26 15.80 -19.05
N LEU A 288 9.10 16.78 -19.38
CA LEU A 288 8.95 17.58 -20.60
C LEU A 288 9.12 16.75 -21.88
N GLU A 289 10.11 15.87 -21.91
CA GLU A 289 10.32 14.94 -23.03
C GLU A 289 9.21 13.91 -23.13
N GLY A 290 8.77 13.35 -21.99
CA GLY A 290 7.67 12.40 -21.91
C GLY A 290 6.35 12.96 -22.40
N MET A 291 6.07 14.24 -22.17
CA MET A 291 4.85 14.91 -22.62
C MET A 291 4.84 15.24 -24.14
N GLN A 292 5.88 14.90 -24.89
CA GLN A 292 5.93 14.92 -26.36
C GLN A 292 5.54 16.27 -26.97
N GLY A 293 6.01 17.35 -26.36
CA GLY A 293 5.74 18.72 -26.81
C GLY A 293 4.42 19.33 -26.38
N LYS A 294 3.63 18.62 -25.58
CA LYS A 294 2.46 19.19 -24.89
C LYS A 294 2.90 20.13 -23.76
N LYS A 295 2.04 21.07 -23.42
CA LYS A 295 2.29 22.07 -22.36
C LYS A 295 2.50 21.41 -21.00
N VAL A 296 3.50 21.89 -20.28
CA VAL A 296 3.76 21.51 -18.89
C VAL A 296 3.91 22.77 -18.04
N VAL A 297 3.07 22.90 -17.03
CA VAL A 297 3.18 23.97 -16.03
C VAL A 297 3.89 23.38 -14.81
N VAL A 298 5.10 23.86 -14.56
CA VAL A 298 5.92 23.44 -13.40
C VAL A 298 5.68 24.41 -12.26
N ARG A 299 5.23 23.89 -11.12
CA ARG A 299 5.20 24.64 -9.86
C ARG A 299 6.59 24.59 -9.23
N THR A 300 7.18 25.74 -8.97
CA THR A 300 8.41 25.83 -8.17
C THR A 300 8.12 25.46 -6.72
N LEU A 301 9.13 25.47 -5.86
CA LEU A 301 9.06 25.06 -4.47
C LEU A 301 7.79 25.57 -3.76
N ASP A 302 6.98 24.63 -3.29
CA ASP A 302 5.75 24.87 -2.52
C ASP A 302 5.77 23.91 -1.29
N ILE A 303 6.65 24.24 -0.32
CA ILE A 303 6.85 23.49 0.91
C ILE A 303 6.70 24.45 2.08
N GLY A 304 6.00 24.00 3.11
CA GLY A 304 5.61 24.76 4.28
C GLY A 304 4.14 24.50 4.64
N GLY A 305 3.68 24.97 5.74
CA GLY A 305 2.32 24.74 6.22
C GLY A 305 2.03 23.28 6.54
N ASP A 306 1.38 22.59 5.62
CA ASP A 306 0.99 21.19 5.70
C ASP A 306 2.05 20.21 5.18
N LYS A 307 3.11 20.71 4.53
CA LYS A 307 4.16 19.88 3.92
C LYS A 307 5.46 20.02 4.71
N HIS A 308 5.94 18.90 5.22
CA HIS A 308 7.16 18.82 6.02
C HIS A 308 8.25 18.04 5.31
N LEU A 309 9.52 18.45 5.55
CA LEU A 309 10.69 17.69 5.12
C LEU A 309 11.31 16.99 6.32
N SER A 310 11.71 15.74 6.16
CA SER A 310 12.34 14.95 7.23
C SER A 310 13.73 15.46 7.62
N TYR A 311 14.40 16.20 6.73
CA TYR A 311 15.78 16.67 6.86
C TYR A 311 15.91 18.18 7.04
N TYR A 312 14.80 18.94 7.03
CA TYR A 312 14.82 20.39 7.20
C TYR A 312 13.52 20.90 7.81
N GLU A 313 13.63 21.72 8.86
CA GLU A 313 12.51 22.37 9.51
C GLU A 313 12.41 23.82 9.03
N PHE A 314 11.30 24.14 8.37
CA PHE A 314 11.01 25.51 7.94
C PHE A 314 10.55 26.36 9.14
N PRO A 315 10.87 27.68 9.14
CA PRO A 315 10.31 28.59 10.12
C PRO A 315 8.77 28.55 10.08
N GLN A 316 8.16 28.58 11.26
CA GLN A 316 6.71 28.61 11.34
C GLN A 316 6.17 29.92 10.74
N GLU A 317 5.33 29.80 9.73
CA GLU A 317 4.71 30.92 9.05
C GLU A 317 3.31 31.17 9.59
N MET A 318 2.94 32.49 9.70
CA MET A 318 1.62 32.88 10.18
C MET A 318 0.50 32.64 9.18
N ASN A 319 0.82 32.62 7.88
CA ASN A 319 -0.08 32.30 6.77
C ASN A 319 0.64 31.36 5.80
N PRO A 320 0.70 30.06 6.10
CA PRO A 320 1.21 29.09 5.14
C PRO A 320 0.31 29.05 3.91
N PHE A 321 0.92 28.78 2.75
CA PHE A 321 0.19 28.66 1.49
C PHE A 321 -0.83 27.53 1.49
#